data_ae449701426611b79289b51816915ede
#
_entry.id   ae449701426611b79289b51816915ede
#
_cell.length_a   1.000
_cell.length_b   1.000
_cell.length_c   1.000
_cell.angle_alpha   90.00
_cell.angle_beta   90.00
_cell.angle_gamma   90.00
#
_symmetry.space_group_name_H-M   'P 1'
#
loop_
_entity.id
_entity.type
_entity.pdbx_description
1 polymer ?
#
loop_
_entity_poly.entity_id
_entity_poly.type
_entity_poly.pdbx_seq_one_letter_code
_entity_poly.pdbx_strand_id
1 'polypeptide(L)'
;MKNASWLLLMLPLTAAVFCNKSGSNNNEPPGAVDIKDSVVAKNLNFPWEILWGPDNNIWFTERGGKISRLDPATGTITPVLTIAEVVSNGEGGMLGLALHPNFATTPQVFVVYDYNNAGNYREKVVRYTYAGGTLTSPVILIDNIMASGIHNGSRLAIVNDKLFISTGDASDQSLPQNINAKNGKILRLNLDGSVPADNPVAGNPYWSFGHRNPQGLVFANNKLYSAEHGPNNDDEINIIEKGRNYGWPNVEGYCNTDGEKKFCTDNNIVEPIMAWTPTIATSGLDYYNSDLIPQWKNSLLVATLKDATLYQLKLSDGNNSITNTNRYLSGTYGRLRDICIAPSGKVYVCTSNGGNDRIVELNRK
;
A
#
# COMPACT_ATOMS: atom_id res chain seq x y z
N MET A 1 -5.35 -60.22 -66.30
CA MET A 1 -4.93 -59.76 -64.99
C MET A 1 -4.76 -58.27 -65.14
N LYS A 2 -5.77 -57.50 -64.67
CA LYS A 2 -5.90 -56.09 -64.96
C LYS A 2 -5.56 -55.25 -63.76
N ASN A 3 -4.52 -54.42 -63.93
CA ASN A 3 -4.13 -53.43 -62.92
C ASN A 3 -5.09 -52.23 -62.98
N ALA A 4 -5.70 -51.89 -61.87
CA ALA A 4 -6.50 -50.65 -61.70
C ALA A 4 -5.65 -49.64 -60.92
N SER A 5 -5.28 -48.55 -61.58
CA SER A 5 -4.63 -47.39 -60.98
C SER A 5 -5.69 -46.48 -60.39
N TRP A 6 -5.59 -46.17 -59.11
CA TRP A 6 -6.42 -45.14 -58.47
C TRP A 6 -5.65 -43.83 -58.45
N LEU A 7 -6.19 -42.84 -59.14
CA LEU A 7 -5.72 -41.47 -59.14
C LEU A 7 -6.27 -40.76 -57.87
N LEU A 8 -5.39 -40.41 -56.93
CA LEU A 8 -5.76 -39.58 -55.78
C LEU A 8 -5.71 -38.11 -56.21
N LEU A 9 -6.89 -37.48 -56.24
CA LEU A 9 -6.99 -36.03 -56.40
C LEU A 9 -6.70 -35.37 -55.02
N MET A 10 -5.59 -34.66 -54.94
CA MET A 10 -5.33 -33.75 -53.78
C MET A 10 -6.01 -32.41 -54.00
N LEU A 11 -7.03 -32.09 -53.21
CA LEU A 11 -7.55 -30.73 -53.06
C LEU A 11 -6.63 -29.95 -52.12
N PRO A 12 -6.30 -28.68 -52.42
CA PRO A 12 -5.59 -27.84 -51.46
C PRO A 12 -6.56 -27.35 -50.38
N LEU A 13 -6.24 -27.69 -49.12
CA LEU A 13 -6.91 -27.20 -47.96
C LEU A 13 -6.38 -25.78 -47.66
N THR A 14 -7.11 -24.74 -48.05
CA THR A 14 -6.84 -23.37 -47.66
C THR A 14 -7.22 -23.22 -46.20
N ALA A 15 -6.22 -23.19 -45.31
CA ALA A 15 -6.40 -22.84 -43.90
C ALA A 15 -6.76 -21.35 -43.81
N ALA A 16 -8.02 -21.03 -43.59
CA ALA A 16 -8.43 -19.70 -43.16
C ALA A 16 -7.98 -19.49 -41.72
N VAL A 17 -6.94 -18.64 -41.55
CA VAL A 17 -6.52 -18.14 -40.25
C VAL A 17 -7.61 -17.20 -39.76
N PHE A 18 -8.50 -17.71 -38.92
CA PHE A 18 -9.39 -16.86 -38.14
C PHE A 18 -8.54 -16.19 -37.05
N CYS A 19 -8.16 -14.92 -37.27
CA CYS A 19 -7.77 -14.05 -36.20
C CYS A 19 -9.00 -13.85 -35.28
N ASN A 20 -9.06 -14.65 -34.23
CA ASN A 20 -9.95 -14.34 -33.10
C ASN A 20 -9.41 -13.06 -32.44
N LYS A 21 -9.97 -11.91 -32.79
CA LYS A 21 -9.98 -10.75 -31.91
C LYS A 21 -10.73 -11.22 -30.66
N SER A 22 -10.00 -11.47 -29.57
CA SER A 22 -10.60 -11.56 -28.24
C SER A 22 -11.26 -10.20 -27.97
N GLY A 23 -12.57 -10.15 -28.17
CA GLY A 23 -13.38 -9.04 -27.74
C GLY A 23 -13.31 -8.99 -26.22
N SER A 24 -12.54 -8.05 -25.66
CA SER A 24 -12.72 -7.62 -24.30
C SER A 24 -14.14 -7.08 -24.21
N ASN A 25 -15.00 -7.74 -23.44
CA ASN A 25 -16.28 -7.16 -23.03
C ASN A 25 -15.96 -5.97 -22.09
N ASN A 26 -15.63 -4.84 -22.70
CA ASN A 26 -15.46 -3.58 -21.98
C ASN A 26 -16.86 -3.03 -21.71
N ASN A 27 -17.48 -3.46 -20.61
CA ASN A 27 -18.53 -2.70 -19.95
C ASN A 27 -17.89 -1.51 -19.21
N GLU A 28 -17.15 -0.66 -19.92
CA GLU A 28 -16.67 0.58 -19.32
C GLU A 28 -17.85 1.51 -19.03
N PRO A 29 -17.87 2.17 -17.86
CA PRO A 29 -18.94 3.12 -17.53
C PRO A 29 -18.99 4.24 -18.56
N PRO A 30 -20.14 4.84 -18.81
CA PRO A 30 -20.28 6.00 -19.69
C PRO A 30 -19.29 7.11 -19.27
N GLY A 31 -18.50 7.60 -20.24
CA GLY A 31 -17.50 8.64 -20.00
C GLY A 31 -16.10 8.12 -19.63
N ALA A 32 -15.85 6.82 -19.67
CA ALA A 32 -14.51 6.26 -19.51
C ALA A 32 -13.52 6.91 -20.50
N VAL A 33 -12.27 7.12 -20.03
CA VAL A 33 -11.21 7.74 -20.82
C VAL A 33 -10.03 6.78 -20.96
N ASP A 34 -9.31 6.88 -22.07
CA ASP A 34 -8.03 6.20 -22.23
C ASP A 34 -7.02 6.74 -21.20
N ILE A 35 -6.28 5.84 -20.57
CA ILE A 35 -5.21 6.18 -19.63
C ILE A 35 -3.87 6.00 -20.33
N LYS A 36 -3.00 7.01 -20.19
CA LYS A 36 -1.59 6.92 -20.56
C LYS A 36 -0.72 6.93 -19.33
N ASP A 37 0.43 6.30 -19.43
CA ASP A 37 1.46 6.32 -18.41
C ASP A 37 2.74 6.96 -18.95
N SER A 38 3.52 7.56 -18.05
CA SER A 38 4.83 8.14 -18.36
C SER A 38 5.74 8.13 -17.14
N VAL A 39 7.03 7.84 -17.36
CA VAL A 39 8.03 7.86 -16.28
C VAL A 39 8.43 9.31 -15.99
N VAL A 40 8.20 9.79 -14.75
CA VAL A 40 8.56 11.14 -14.29
C VAL A 40 9.86 11.16 -13.48
N ALA A 41 10.26 10.03 -12.89
CA ALA A 41 11.56 9.86 -12.24
C ALA A 41 12.09 8.44 -12.44
N LYS A 42 13.41 8.30 -12.46
CA LYS A 42 14.12 7.00 -12.63
C LYS A 42 15.39 6.96 -11.79
N ASN A 43 16.04 5.79 -11.74
CA ASN A 43 17.26 5.55 -10.98
C ASN A 43 17.07 5.75 -9.47
N LEU A 44 15.87 5.45 -8.95
CA LEU A 44 15.59 5.45 -7.53
C LEU A 44 16.03 4.12 -6.91
N ASN A 45 16.25 4.12 -5.60
CA ASN A 45 16.71 2.95 -4.86
C ASN A 45 15.69 2.51 -3.81
N PHE A 46 14.80 1.60 -4.19
CA PHE A 46 13.71 1.12 -3.34
C PHE A 46 12.88 2.26 -2.72
N PRO A 47 12.24 3.13 -3.51
CA PRO A 47 11.27 4.08 -2.95
C PRO A 47 10.18 3.29 -2.23
N TRP A 48 9.79 3.74 -1.01
CA TRP A 48 8.85 3.00 -0.20
C TRP A 48 7.52 3.76 -0.01
N GLU A 49 7.59 5.03 0.38
CA GLU A 49 6.44 5.94 0.47
C GLU A 49 6.55 6.98 -0.61
N ILE A 50 5.46 7.30 -1.29
CA ILE A 50 5.30 8.50 -2.10
C ILE A 50 4.02 9.22 -1.68
N LEU A 51 4.05 10.51 -1.49
CA LEU A 51 2.88 11.32 -1.19
C LEU A 51 2.93 12.68 -1.87
N TRP A 52 1.76 13.22 -2.21
CA TRP A 52 1.67 14.57 -2.76
C TRP A 52 1.78 15.61 -1.65
N GLY A 53 2.79 16.47 -1.72
CA GLY A 53 2.99 17.55 -0.78
C GLY A 53 2.21 18.82 -1.15
N PRO A 54 1.95 19.69 -0.17
CA PRO A 54 1.27 20.99 -0.40
C PRO A 54 2.13 21.99 -1.18
N ASP A 55 3.39 21.68 -1.41
CA ASP A 55 4.35 22.41 -2.23
C ASP A 55 4.33 21.95 -3.71
N ASN A 56 3.33 21.16 -4.11
CA ASN A 56 3.17 20.57 -5.44
C ASN A 56 4.34 19.64 -5.85
N ASN A 57 5.07 19.11 -4.88
CA ASN A 57 6.08 18.07 -5.09
C ASN A 57 5.58 16.73 -4.56
N ILE A 58 6.11 15.65 -5.12
CA ILE A 58 5.98 14.32 -4.55
C ILE A 58 7.11 14.14 -3.53
N TRP A 59 6.75 14.02 -2.25
CA TRP A 59 7.66 13.64 -1.21
C TRP A 59 7.81 12.13 -1.20
N PHE A 60 9.02 11.64 -1.04
CA PHE A 60 9.24 10.20 -1.03
C PHE A 60 10.41 9.78 -0.16
N THR A 61 10.31 8.55 0.35
CA THR A 61 11.37 7.87 1.07
C THR A 61 12.03 6.83 0.19
N GLU A 62 13.34 6.64 0.38
CA GLU A 62 14.09 5.50 -0.15
C GLU A 62 14.58 4.66 1.03
N ARG A 63 14.45 3.36 0.94
CA ARG A 63 14.67 2.40 2.02
C ARG A 63 16.02 2.53 2.73
N GLY A 64 17.04 3.02 2.01
CA GLY A 64 18.37 3.29 2.55
C GLY A 64 18.51 4.52 3.47
N GLY A 65 17.41 5.19 3.83
CA GLY A 65 17.41 6.31 4.78
C GLY A 65 17.30 7.69 4.15
N LYS A 66 17.02 7.79 2.85
CA LYS A 66 16.95 9.07 2.15
C LYS A 66 15.50 9.55 1.98
N ILE A 67 15.27 10.83 2.25
CA ILE A 67 14.01 11.55 1.99
C ILE A 67 14.29 12.58 0.91
N SER A 68 13.44 12.64 -0.11
CA SER A 68 13.56 13.56 -1.23
C SER A 68 12.20 14.11 -1.64
N ARG A 69 12.23 15.18 -2.46
CA ARG A 69 11.07 15.73 -3.16
C ARG A 69 11.31 15.67 -4.66
N LEU A 70 10.30 15.29 -5.40
CA LEU A 70 10.27 15.27 -6.86
C LEU A 70 9.31 16.34 -7.35
N ASP A 71 9.76 17.26 -8.19
CA ASP A 71 8.89 18.08 -9.02
C ASP A 71 8.43 17.23 -10.22
N PRO A 72 7.16 16.83 -10.28
CA PRO A 72 6.70 15.93 -11.34
C PRO A 72 6.59 16.62 -12.72
N ALA A 73 6.62 17.96 -12.77
CA ALA A 73 6.57 18.70 -14.03
C ALA A 73 7.93 18.70 -14.74
N THR A 74 9.02 18.76 -13.97
CA THR A 74 10.39 18.83 -14.51
C THR A 74 11.19 17.54 -14.36
N GLY A 75 10.73 16.62 -13.49
CA GLY A 75 11.48 15.41 -13.10
C GLY A 75 12.64 15.71 -12.14
N THR A 76 12.73 16.94 -11.61
CA THR A 76 13.81 17.35 -10.71
C THR A 76 13.65 16.75 -9.32
N ILE A 77 14.66 16.02 -8.85
CA ILE A 77 14.71 15.46 -7.50
C ILE A 77 15.58 16.34 -6.61
N THR A 78 15.02 16.80 -5.50
CA THR A 78 15.72 17.58 -4.48
C THR A 78 15.84 16.75 -3.21
N PRO A 79 17.05 16.36 -2.78
CA PRO A 79 17.27 15.72 -1.49
C PRO A 79 16.84 16.63 -0.33
N VAL A 80 16.20 16.05 0.69
CA VAL A 80 15.75 16.75 1.89
C VAL A 80 16.58 16.35 3.09
N LEU A 81 16.75 15.05 3.33
CA LEU A 81 17.55 14.52 4.45
C LEU A 81 18.00 13.09 4.14
N THR A 82 19.16 12.71 4.65
CA THR A 82 19.57 11.31 4.80
C THR A 82 19.77 11.01 6.29
N ILE A 83 19.04 10.03 6.81
CA ILE A 83 19.10 9.62 8.23
C ILE A 83 20.10 8.47 8.35
N ALA A 84 21.26 8.76 8.93
CA ALA A 84 22.40 7.82 8.99
C ALA A 84 22.17 6.62 9.92
N GLU A 85 21.26 6.72 10.89
CA GLU A 85 20.97 5.61 11.82
C GLU A 85 20.01 4.57 11.26
N VAL A 86 19.46 4.79 10.05
CA VAL A 86 18.58 3.81 9.38
C VAL A 86 19.36 2.54 9.08
N VAL A 87 18.78 1.41 9.47
CA VAL A 87 19.29 0.07 9.15
C VAL A 87 18.38 -0.59 8.14
N SER A 88 18.85 -0.71 6.91
CA SER A 88 18.12 -1.43 5.85
C SER A 88 18.48 -2.91 5.92
N ASN A 89 17.48 -3.75 6.24
CA ASN A 89 17.61 -5.21 6.34
C ASN A 89 16.37 -5.88 5.75
N GLY A 90 16.54 -6.70 4.71
CA GLY A 90 15.44 -7.37 4.03
C GLY A 90 14.44 -6.36 3.44
N GLU A 91 13.20 -6.36 3.94
CA GLU A 91 12.14 -5.40 3.58
C GLU A 91 12.22 -4.09 4.37
N GLY A 92 12.93 -4.10 5.50
CA GLY A 92 13.03 -2.98 6.42
C GLY A 92 14.03 -1.91 6.00
N GLY A 93 14.01 -0.79 6.72
CA GLY A 93 14.81 0.41 6.46
C GLY A 93 14.02 1.67 6.75
N MET A 94 14.16 2.71 5.94
CA MET A 94 13.25 3.85 5.95
C MET A 94 11.99 3.52 5.15
N LEU A 95 10.84 3.66 5.78
CA LEU A 95 9.57 3.15 5.28
C LEU A 95 8.57 4.31 5.10
N GLY A 96 7.53 4.39 5.94
CA GLY A 96 6.46 5.36 5.79
C GLY A 96 6.85 6.81 6.09
N LEU A 97 6.13 7.73 5.45
CA LEU A 97 6.23 9.17 5.64
C LEU A 97 4.83 9.79 5.62
N ALA A 98 4.60 10.78 6.49
CA ALA A 98 3.38 11.60 6.43
C ALA A 98 3.72 13.07 6.67
N LEU A 99 2.95 13.98 6.08
CA LEU A 99 3.06 15.42 6.29
C LEU A 99 1.93 15.88 7.21
N HIS A 100 2.21 16.88 8.05
CA HIS A 100 1.19 17.50 8.89
C HIS A 100 0.06 18.08 8.02
N PRO A 101 -1.24 17.90 8.35
CA PRO A 101 -2.35 18.41 7.54
C PRO A 101 -2.26 19.90 7.23
N ASN A 102 -1.78 20.68 8.22
CA ASN A 102 -1.56 22.13 8.09
C ASN A 102 -0.07 22.44 7.83
N PHE A 103 0.57 21.73 6.89
CA PHE A 103 2.01 21.81 6.65
C PHE A 103 2.50 23.24 6.36
N ALA A 104 1.69 24.07 5.71
CA ALA A 104 2.05 25.45 5.40
C ALA A 104 2.34 26.31 6.66
N THR A 105 1.65 26.04 7.76
CA THR A 105 1.81 26.74 9.05
C THR A 105 2.52 25.92 10.12
N THR A 106 2.46 24.61 9.97
CA THR A 106 3.06 23.62 10.88
C THR A 106 3.85 22.62 10.04
N PRO A 107 5.06 22.98 9.58
CA PRO A 107 5.84 22.19 8.62
C PRO A 107 6.48 20.97 9.28
N GLN A 108 5.65 20.05 9.75
CA GLN A 108 6.08 18.81 10.41
C GLN A 108 5.99 17.63 9.44
N VAL A 109 7.02 16.79 9.50
CA VAL A 109 7.16 15.55 8.73
C VAL A 109 7.33 14.40 9.70
N PHE A 110 6.53 13.37 9.54
CA PHE A 110 6.55 12.15 10.35
C PHE A 110 7.17 11.04 9.51
N VAL A 111 8.13 10.32 10.08
CA VAL A 111 8.86 9.26 9.37
C VAL A 111 8.96 8.05 10.27
N VAL A 112 8.75 6.87 9.72
CA VAL A 112 8.99 5.59 10.40
C VAL A 112 10.18 4.89 9.76
N TYR A 113 11.06 4.35 10.58
CA TYR A 113 12.24 3.64 10.11
C TYR A 113 12.80 2.67 11.15
N ASP A 114 13.54 1.70 10.61
CA ASP A 114 14.26 0.71 11.40
C ASP A 114 15.64 1.22 11.81
N TYR A 115 16.05 0.89 13.03
CA TYR A 115 17.33 1.27 13.60
C TYR A 115 17.90 0.15 14.48
N ASN A 116 19.16 0.24 14.83
CA ASN A 116 19.80 -0.66 15.78
C ASN A 116 19.75 -0.08 17.20
N ASN A 117 19.07 -0.78 18.11
CA ASN A 117 19.04 -0.44 19.52
C ASN A 117 19.86 -1.46 20.31
N ALA A 118 21.14 -1.17 20.57
CA ALA A 118 22.06 -1.99 21.34
C ALA A 118 22.10 -3.48 20.85
N GLY A 119 22.21 -3.66 19.53
CA GLY A 119 22.24 -4.99 18.89
C GLY A 119 20.86 -5.57 18.54
N ASN A 120 19.78 -4.91 18.96
CA ASN A 120 18.42 -5.32 18.60
C ASN A 120 17.90 -4.48 17.44
N TYR A 121 17.32 -5.14 16.47
CA TYR A 121 16.65 -4.50 15.36
C TYR A 121 15.28 -3.99 15.80
N ARG A 122 15.02 -2.68 15.65
CA ARG A 122 13.84 -1.99 16.16
C ARG A 122 13.35 -0.95 15.18
N GLU A 123 12.08 -0.59 15.29
CA GLU A 123 11.41 0.47 14.55
C GLU A 123 11.01 1.60 15.48
N LYS A 124 11.04 2.83 14.96
CA LYS A 124 10.55 4.05 15.63
C LYS A 124 9.88 5.01 14.64
N VAL A 125 9.01 5.86 15.20
CA VAL A 125 8.43 6.99 14.48
C VAL A 125 9.01 8.29 15.03
N VAL A 126 9.51 9.11 14.12
CA VAL A 126 10.15 10.40 14.46
C VAL A 126 9.45 11.52 13.70
N ARG A 127 9.13 12.59 14.42
CA ARG A 127 8.65 13.84 13.85
C ARG A 127 9.80 14.81 13.69
N TYR A 128 9.90 15.39 12.49
CA TYR A 128 10.85 16.44 12.14
C TYR A 128 10.14 17.76 11.85
N THR A 129 10.86 18.87 11.92
CA THR A 129 10.42 20.17 11.40
C THR A 129 11.13 20.42 10.08
N TYR A 130 10.37 20.75 9.02
CA TYR A 130 10.93 21.16 7.73
C TYR A 130 11.24 22.65 7.75
N ALA A 131 12.49 23.01 7.57
CA ALA A 131 12.97 24.40 7.54
C ALA A 131 14.20 24.52 6.65
N GLY A 132 14.30 25.61 5.86
CA GLY A 132 15.46 25.86 5.02
C GLY A 132 15.77 24.78 3.98
N GLY A 133 14.75 24.03 3.53
CA GLY A 133 14.93 22.97 2.53
C GLY A 133 15.33 21.62 3.11
N THR A 134 15.45 21.47 4.43
CA THR A 134 15.85 20.23 5.11
C THR A 134 14.96 19.93 6.30
N LEU A 135 15.12 18.73 6.90
CA LEU A 135 14.44 18.32 8.12
C LEU A 135 15.38 18.47 9.32
N THR A 136 14.86 19.12 10.37
CA THR A 136 15.58 19.44 11.61
C THR A 136 14.75 19.07 12.84
N SER A 137 15.33 19.22 14.04
CA SER A 137 14.63 19.10 15.33
C SER A 137 13.86 17.77 15.47
N PRO A 138 14.53 16.60 15.39
CA PRO A 138 13.89 15.30 15.54
C PRO A 138 13.26 15.13 16.92
N VAL A 139 12.02 14.62 16.97
CA VAL A 139 11.30 14.24 18.18
C VAL A 139 10.79 12.81 18.01
N ILE A 140 11.25 11.89 18.85
CA ILE A 140 10.76 10.51 18.86
C ILE A 140 9.34 10.51 19.43
N LEU A 141 8.37 10.00 18.67
CA LEU A 141 6.97 9.89 19.10
C LEU A 141 6.68 8.53 19.74
N ILE A 142 7.22 7.48 19.17
CA ILE A 142 7.17 6.10 19.67
C ILE A 142 8.39 5.36 19.15
N ASP A 143 8.94 4.49 19.99
CA ASP A 143 10.14 3.71 19.65
C ASP A 143 10.07 2.28 20.19
N ASN A 144 11.16 1.56 20.01
CA ASN A 144 11.34 0.20 20.51
C ASN A 144 10.19 -0.73 20.10
N ILE A 145 9.67 -0.55 18.89
CA ILE A 145 8.80 -1.51 18.22
C ILE A 145 9.71 -2.62 17.68
N MET A 146 9.37 -3.88 17.84
CA MET A 146 10.17 -4.97 17.29
C MET A 146 10.19 -4.85 15.76
N ALA A 147 11.35 -4.97 15.15
CA ALA A 147 11.53 -5.01 13.70
C ALA A 147 12.19 -6.33 13.28
N SER A 148 11.99 -6.72 12.06
CA SER A 148 12.56 -7.93 11.45
C SER A 148 12.98 -7.64 10.00
N GLY A 149 13.64 -8.58 9.34
CA GLY A 149 13.90 -8.51 7.91
C GLY A 149 12.64 -8.52 7.03
N ILE A 150 11.48 -8.87 7.61
CA ILE A 150 10.17 -8.88 6.96
C ILE A 150 9.07 -8.48 7.96
N HIS A 151 7.89 -8.09 7.47
CA HIS A 151 6.68 -7.82 8.25
C HIS A 151 6.82 -6.67 9.26
N ASN A 152 7.34 -5.54 8.83
CA ASN A 152 7.43 -4.34 9.69
C ASN A 152 6.15 -3.48 9.62
N GLY A 153 5.30 -3.63 8.59
CA GLY A 153 4.12 -2.79 8.38
C GLY A 153 4.50 -1.39 7.93
N SER A 154 4.55 -0.44 8.89
CA SER A 154 5.20 0.88 8.79
C SER A 154 4.50 1.91 7.89
N ARG A 155 3.21 1.78 7.57
CA ARG A 155 2.47 2.84 6.87
C ARG A 155 1.96 3.88 7.86
N LEU A 156 2.03 5.14 7.48
CA LEU A 156 1.53 6.28 8.27
C LEU A 156 0.32 6.92 7.61
N ALA A 157 -0.68 7.28 8.41
CA ALA A 157 -1.80 8.12 7.99
C ALA A 157 -2.18 9.12 9.09
N ILE A 158 -2.45 10.37 8.72
CA ILE A 158 -2.95 11.37 9.68
C ILE A 158 -4.42 11.62 9.41
N VAL A 159 -5.25 11.35 10.40
CA VAL A 159 -6.71 11.46 10.33
C VAL A 159 -7.22 12.22 11.56
N ASN A 160 -7.90 13.34 11.34
CA ASN A 160 -8.47 14.17 12.42
C ASN A 160 -7.43 14.48 13.52
N ASP A 161 -6.25 14.96 13.11
CA ASP A 161 -5.13 15.29 13.99
C ASP A 161 -4.63 14.13 14.87
N LYS A 162 -4.81 12.91 14.40
CA LYS A 162 -4.23 11.70 14.99
C LYS A 162 -3.35 10.97 13.98
N LEU A 163 -2.21 10.51 14.44
CA LEU A 163 -1.27 9.69 13.67
C LEU A 163 -1.63 8.22 13.84
N PHE A 164 -2.02 7.58 12.75
CA PHE A 164 -2.19 6.14 12.66
C PHE A 164 -0.92 5.52 12.08
N ILE A 165 -0.48 4.41 12.66
CA ILE A 165 0.77 3.72 12.33
C ILE A 165 0.43 2.24 12.20
N SER A 166 0.66 1.66 11.04
CA SER A 166 0.58 0.20 10.91
C SER A 166 1.89 -0.44 11.38
N THR A 167 1.80 -1.55 12.11
CA THR A 167 2.94 -2.36 12.52
C THR A 167 2.71 -3.81 12.15
N GLY A 168 3.73 -4.46 11.62
CA GLY A 168 3.69 -5.90 11.34
C GLY A 168 3.99 -6.75 12.56
N ASP A 169 3.83 -8.06 12.42
CA ASP A 169 4.14 -9.03 13.46
C ASP A 169 5.65 -9.25 13.66
N ALA A 170 6.49 -8.66 12.81
CA ALA A 170 7.94 -8.85 12.81
C ALA A 170 8.37 -10.33 12.77
N SER A 171 7.57 -11.19 12.16
CA SER A 171 7.73 -12.65 12.11
C SER A 171 7.54 -13.37 13.44
N ASP A 172 6.92 -12.71 14.43
CA ASP A 172 6.53 -13.32 15.71
C ASP A 172 5.00 -13.36 15.85
N GLN A 173 4.43 -14.50 15.53
CA GLN A 173 2.98 -14.75 15.56
C GLN A 173 2.35 -14.66 16.96
N SER A 174 3.14 -14.57 18.02
CA SER A 174 2.63 -14.39 19.39
C SER A 174 2.20 -12.96 19.69
N LEU A 175 2.67 -11.97 18.90
CA LEU A 175 2.49 -10.56 19.17
C LEU A 175 1.13 -9.99 18.73
N PRO A 176 0.54 -10.37 17.57
CA PRO A 176 -0.68 -9.74 17.06
C PRO A 176 -1.87 -9.80 18.01
N GLN A 177 -2.08 -10.93 18.71
CA GLN A 177 -3.16 -11.11 19.67
C GLN A 177 -2.84 -10.56 21.06
N ASN A 178 -1.58 -10.20 21.34
CA ASN A 178 -1.19 -9.59 22.61
C ASN A 178 -1.40 -8.06 22.54
N ILE A 179 -2.44 -7.53 23.16
CA ILE A 179 -2.78 -6.10 23.15
C ILE A 179 -1.73 -5.20 23.81
N ASN A 180 -0.81 -5.76 24.62
CA ASN A 180 0.28 -5.01 25.24
C ASN A 180 1.53 -4.94 24.35
N ALA A 181 1.59 -5.74 23.25
CA ALA A 181 2.63 -5.61 22.24
C ALA A 181 2.28 -4.47 21.26
N LYS A 182 3.30 -3.82 20.72
CA LYS A 182 3.14 -2.79 19.68
C LYS A 182 3.04 -3.38 18.28
N ASN A 183 3.40 -4.64 18.10
CA ASN A 183 3.47 -5.35 16.81
C ASN A 183 2.15 -6.02 16.44
N GLY A 184 1.89 -6.12 15.14
CA GLY A 184 0.63 -6.67 14.62
C GLY A 184 -0.59 -5.81 14.96
N LYS A 185 -0.44 -4.48 14.82
CA LYS A 185 -1.41 -3.46 15.24
C LYS A 185 -1.60 -2.37 14.19
N ILE A 186 -2.73 -1.71 14.24
CA ILE A 186 -2.79 -0.30 13.88
C ILE A 186 -2.68 0.47 15.20
N LEU A 187 -1.63 1.28 15.36
CA LEU A 187 -1.44 2.16 16.51
C LEU A 187 -2.04 3.54 16.22
N ARG A 188 -2.44 4.26 17.27
CA ARG A 188 -2.96 5.64 17.14
C ARG A 188 -2.40 6.52 18.24
N LEU A 189 -1.76 7.63 17.83
CA LEU A 189 -1.16 8.64 18.71
C LEU A 189 -1.71 10.04 18.39
N ASN A 190 -1.57 10.96 19.32
CA ASN A 190 -1.61 12.39 19.03
C ASN A 190 -0.33 12.77 18.23
N LEU A 191 -0.34 13.91 17.53
CA LEU A 191 0.79 14.37 16.73
C LEU A 191 2.02 14.77 17.58
N ASP A 192 1.87 14.86 18.90
CA ASP A 192 2.96 15.06 19.85
C ASP A 192 3.55 13.75 20.42
N GLY A 193 2.97 12.59 20.05
CA GLY A 193 3.38 11.27 20.50
C GLY A 193 2.62 10.75 21.73
N SER A 194 1.79 11.57 22.39
CA SER A 194 0.98 11.12 23.52
C SER A 194 -0.15 10.17 23.03
N VAL A 195 -0.59 9.29 23.93
CA VAL A 195 -1.69 8.36 23.64
C VAL A 195 -3.03 9.08 23.81
N PRO A 196 -3.91 9.10 22.80
CA PRO A 196 -5.25 9.69 22.93
C PRO A 196 -6.08 9.03 24.03
N ALA A 197 -6.78 9.83 24.82
CA ALA A 197 -7.62 9.33 25.93
C ALA A 197 -8.79 8.46 25.44
N ASP A 198 -9.20 8.64 24.19
CA ASP A 198 -10.28 7.89 23.53
C ASP A 198 -9.78 6.65 22.75
N ASN A 199 -8.56 6.18 22.96
CA ASN A 199 -8.12 4.88 22.46
C ASN A 199 -8.89 3.73 23.13
N PRO A 200 -8.92 2.52 22.54
CA PRO A 200 -9.66 1.38 23.10
C PRO A 200 -9.33 1.07 24.57
N VAL A 201 -8.06 1.22 24.96
CA VAL A 201 -7.56 1.06 26.32
C VAL A 201 -6.76 2.30 26.71
N ALA A 202 -7.06 2.90 27.85
CA ALA A 202 -6.40 4.09 28.36
C ALA A 202 -4.88 3.85 28.50
N GLY A 203 -4.07 4.78 27.94
CA GLY A 203 -2.62 4.71 27.98
C GLY A 203 -1.99 3.67 27.02
N ASN A 204 -2.80 2.91 26.27
CA ASN A 204 -2.31 1.96 25.27
C ASN A 204 -2.45 2.55 23.85
N PRO A 205 -1.39 2.56 23.02
CA PRO A 205 -1.44 3.15 21.70
C PRO A 205 -2.23 2.34 20.67
N TYR A 206 -2.60 1.07 20.92
CA TYR A 206 -3.29 0.30 19.90
C TYR A 206 -4.68 0.87 19.58
N TRP A 207 -5.02 0.85 18.28
CA TRP A 207 -6.36 1.17 17.76
C TRP A 207 -7.10 -0.10 17.35
N SER A 208 -6.42 -1.01 16.63
CA SER A 208 -6.86 -2.36 16.29
C SER A 208 -5.70 -3.35 16.41
N PHE A 209 -6.00 -4.64 16.44
CA PHE A 209 -5.01 -5.70 16.66
C PHE A 209 -5.33 -6.96 15.85
N GLY A 210 -4.43 -7.94 15.88
CA GLY A 210 -4.58 -9.16 15.09
C GLY A 210 -4.21 -8.96 13.63
N HIS A 211 -3.20 -8.11 13.34
CA HIS A 211 -2.67 -7.84 12.02
C HIS A 211 -1.35 -8.60 11.78
N ARG A 212 -1.11 -9.01 10.52
CA ARG A 212 0.13 -9.67 10.11
C ARG A 212 1.15 -8.67 9.59
N ASN A 213 0.86 -7.99 8.48
CA ASN A 213 1.79 -7.07 7.82
C ASN A 213 1.03 -6.04 6.97
N PRO A 214 0.32 -5.09 7.57
CA PRO A 214 -0.41 -4.05 6.85
C PRO A 214 0.55 -3.00 6.27
N GLN A 215 0.65 -2.92 4.93
CA GLN A 215 1.55 -2.00 4.20
C GLN A 215 0.82 -0.87 3.47
N GLY A 216 -0.51 -0.91 3.39
CA GLY A 216 -1.34 0.17 2.88
C GLY A 216 -2.27 0.70 3.97
N LEU A 217 -2.49 2.03 4.01
CA LEU A 217 -3.40 2.66 4.97
C LEU A 217 -3.92 3.97 4.39
N VAL A 218 -5.23 4.09 4.19
CA VAL A 218 -5.86 5.30 3.65
C VAL A 218 -7.18 5.60 4.36
N PHE A 219 -7.42 6.88 4.63
CA PHE A 219 -8.70 7.34 5.16
C PHE A 219 -9.53 7.97 4.04
N ALA A 220 -10.71 7.41 3.81
CA ALA A 220 -11.65 7.92 2.83
C ALA A 220 -13.10 7.62 3.25
N ASN A 221 -14.04 8.48 2.89
CA ASN A 221 -15.46 8.27 3.15
C ASN A 221 -15.76 7.93 4.62
N ASN A 222 -15.08 8.60 5.57
CA ASN A 222 -15.16 8.36 7.02
C ASN A 222 -14.77 6.95 7.48
N LYS A 223 -13.97 6.23 6.69
CA LYS A 223 -13.43 4.91 7.01
C LYS A 223 -11.92 4.90 6.83
N LEU A 224 -11.26 4.11 7.66
CA LEU A 224 -9.84 3.80 7.52
C LEU A 224 -9.75 2.43 6.86
N TYR A 225 -9.11 2.36 5.70
CA TYR A 225 -8.86 1.11 4.98
C TYR A 225 -7.39 0.70 5.13
N SER A 226 -7.13 -0.59 5.20
CA SER A 226 -5.77 -1.14 5.10
C SER A 226 -5.66 -2.17 3.99
N ALA A 227 -4.45 -2.29 3.43
CA ALA A 227 -4.03 -3.40 2.59
C ALA A 227 -2.97 -4.20 3.35
N GLU A 228 -3.18 -5.50 3.48
CA GLU A 228 -2.42 -6.38 4.34
C GLU A 228 -1.99 -7.66 3.64
N HIS A 229 -0.74 -8.11 3.91
CA HIS A 229 -0.21 -9.35 3.37
C HIS A 229 -0.67 -10.57 4.16
N GLY A 230 -1.25 -11.55 3.47
CA GLY A 230 -1.39 -12.92 3.97
C GLY A 230 -0.08 -13.72 3.88
N PRO A 231 -0.04 -14.96 4.43
CA PRO A 231 1.17 -15.79 4.39
C PRO A 231 1.44 -16.39 3.00
N ASN A 232 0.50 -17.12 2.46
CA ASN A 232 0.51 -17.71 1.11
C ASN A 232 -0.81 -17.44 0.37
N ASN A 233 -1.85 -17.25 1.16
CA ASN A 233 -3.22 -16.97 0.75
C ASN A 233 -3.67 -15.72 1.46
N ASP A 234 -4.77 -15.16 0.98
CA ASP A 234 -5.58 -14.14 1.62
C ASP A 234 -4.82 -12.86 1.98
N ASP A 235 -4.18 -12.25 0.95
CA ASP A 235 -3.89 -10.82 1.04
C ASP A 235 -5.22 -10.06 1.13
N GLU A 236 -5.31 -9.05 2.01
CA GLU A 236 -6.58 -8.49 2.43
C GLU A 236 -6.73 -7.00 2.17
N ILE A 237 -7.97 -6.56 1.96
CA ILE A 237 -8.41 -5.18 2.20
C ILE A 237 -9.38 -5.17 3.36
N ASN A 238 -9.03 -4.42 4.39
CA ASN A 238 -9.80 -4.31 5.62
C ASN A 238 -10.37 -2.90 5.81
N ILE A 239 -11.52 -2.80 6.48
CA ILE A 239 -12.01 -1.56 7.10
C ILE A 239 -11.60 -1.60 8.57
N ILE A 240 -10.77 -0.65 8.98
CA ILE A 240 -10.17 -0.61 10.31
C ILE A 240 -11.08 0.11 11.30
N GLU A 241 -11.49 -0.60 12.34
CA GLU A 241 -12.38 -0.12 13.37
C GLU A 241 -11.72 -0.13 14.76
N LYS A 242 -12.16 0.79 15.60
CA LYS A 242 -11.64 0.95 16.96
C LYS A 242 -11.85 -0.30 17.82
N GLY A 243 -10.75 -0.80 18.39
CA GLY A 243 -10.77 -1.91 19.36
C GLY A 243 -11.03 -3.29 18.75
N ARG A 244 -11.11 -3.39 17.41
CA ARG A 244 -11.46 -4.64 16.74
C ARG A 244 -10.25 -5.52 16.50
N ASN A 245 -10.50 -6.83 16.46
CA ASN A 245 -9.54 -7.89 16.18
C ASN A 245 -9.70 -8.38 14.73
N TYR A 246 -8.58 -8.50 14.00
CA TYR A 246 -8.51 -8.93 12.59
C TYR A 246 -8.03 -10.37 12.43
N GLY A 247 -7.84 -11.11 13.53
CA GLY A 247 -7.75 -12.56 13.56
C GLY A 247 -6.36 -13.16 13.50
N TRP A 248 -5.39 -12.52 12.86
CA TRP A 248 -4.04 -13.08 12.70
C TRP A 248 -3.40 -13.42 14.06
N PRO A 249 -2.75 -14.60 14.24
CA PRO A 249 -2.50 -15.66 13.25
C PRO A 249 -3.55 -16.79 13.23
N ASN A 250 -4.67 -16.65 13.93
CA ASN A 250 -5.66 -17.71 14.07
C ASN A 250 -6.67 -17.75 12.92
N VAL A 251 -6.76 -16.66 12.14
CA VAL A 251 -7.62 -16.53 10.97
C VAL A 251 -6.81 -15.94 9.84
N GLU A 252 -6.96 -16.49 8.64
CA GLU A 252 -6.41 -15.99 7.37
C GLU A 252 -7.58 -15.63 6.46
N GLY A 253 -7.75 -14.35 6.14
CA GLY A 253 -8.84 -13.86 5.30
C GLY A 253 -10.22 -14.05 5.93
N TYR A 254 -11.08 -14.80 5.24
CA TYR A 254 -12.44 -15.08 5.68
C TYR A 254 -12.49 -16.22 6.69
N CYS A 255 -13.46 -16.17 7.60
CA CYS A 255 -13.74 -17.23 8.59
C CYS A 255 -14.35 -18.47 7.89
N ASN A 256 -13.56 -19.23 7.15
CA ASN A 256 -14.08 -20.24 6.22
C ASN A 256 -13.88 -21.69 6.71
N THR A 257 -12.90 -21.99 7.55
CA THR A 257 -12.72 -23.29 8.19
C THR A 257 -13.49 -23.39 9.51
N ASP A 258 -13.76 -24.59 10.01
CA ASP A 258 -14.50 -24.77 11.27
C ASP A 258 -13.74 -24.21 12.47
N GLY A 259 -12.39 -24.27 12.46
CA GLY A 259 -11.54 -23.68 13.50
C GLY A 259 -11.62 -22.17 13.49
N GLU A 260 -11.49 -21.55 12.30
CA GLU A 260 -11.61 -20.09 12.13
C GLU A 260 -13.00 -19.60 12.51
N LYS A 261 -14.09 -20.24 12.04
CA LYS A 261 -15.47 -19.87 12.39
C LYS A 261 -15.68 -19.83 13.90
N LYS A 262 -15.12 -20.84 14.62
CA LYS A 262 -15.19 -20.84 16.07
C LYS A 262 -14.40 -19.67 16.67
N PHE A 263 -13.16 -19.47 16.25
CA PHE A 263 -12.33 -18.36 16.74
C PHE A 263 -12.96 -17.01 16.43
N CYS A 264 -13.51 -16.82 15.23
CA CYS A 264 -14.20 -15.61 14.79
C CYS A 264 -15.39 -15.28 15.69
N THR A 265 -16.21 -16.28 15.99
CA THR A 265 -17.38 -16.12 16.87
C THR A 265 -16.96 -15.78 18.28
N ASP A 266 -15.99 -16.52 18.84
CA ASP A 266 -15.53 -16.36 20.22
C ASP A 266 -14.82 -15.02 20.45
N ASN A 267 -14.16 -14.46 19.42
CA ASN A 267 -13.34 -13.24 19.50
C ASN A 267 -13.88 -12.06 18.72
N ASN A 268 -15.09 -12.17 18.15
CA ASN A 268 -15.75 -11.12 17.37
C ASN A 268 -14.82 -10.53 16.27
N ILE A 269 -14.23 -11.39 15.45
CA ILE A 269 -13.29 -11.02 14.39
C ILE A 269 -13.98 -10.20 13.30
N VAL A 270 -13.26 -9.25 12.72
CA VAL A 270 -13.67 -8.51 11.53
C VAL A 270 -13.09 -9.19 10.31
N GLU A 271 -13.94 -9.63 9.40
CA GLU A 271 -13.51 -10.18 8.11
C GLU A 271 -13.15 -9.06 7.12
N PRO A 272 -12.22 -9.33 6.18
CA PRO A 272 -11.87 -8.39 5.14
C PRO A 272 -13.03 -8.13 4.17
N ILE A 273 -13.04 -6.96 3.52
CA ILE A 273 -13.98 -6.65 2.43
C ILE A 273 -13.52 -7.22 1.08
N MET A 274 -12.29 -7.68 1.00
CA MET A 274 -11.70 -8.41 -0.13
C MET A 274 -10.48 -9.21 0.32
N ALA A 275 -10.32 -10.43 -0.23
CA ALA A 275 -9.12 -11.23 -0.06
C ALA A 275 -8.69 -11.85 -1.40
N TRP A 276 -7.38 -12.11 -1.56
CA TRP A 276 -6.80 -12.75 -2.75
C TRP A 276 -6.05 -14.02 -2.40
N THR A 277 -6.47 -15.12 -3.03
CA THR A 277 -5.80 -16.41 -2.97
C THR A 277 -5.48 -16.89 -4.40
N PRO A 278 -4.19 -17.12 -4.75
CA PRO A 278 -2.99 -16.91 -3.93
C PRO A 278 -2.69 -15.42 -3.68
N THR A 279 -1.77 -15.14 -2.76
CA THR A 279 -1.30 -13.78 -2.46
C THR A 279 -0.76 -13.06 -3.70
N ILE A 280 -1.04 -11.76 -3.79
CA ILE A 280 -0.54 -10.83 -4.81
C ILE A 280 0.52 -9.87 -4.26
N ALA A 281 0.78 -9.91 -2.96
CA ALA A 281 1.61 -9.01 -2.16
C ALA A 281 1.13 -7.55 -2.28
N THR A 282 -0.03 -7.27 -1.67
CA THR A 282 -0.60 -5.92 -1.57
C THR A 282 0.35 -4.98 -0.85
N SER A 283 0.45 -3.72 -1.28
CA SER A 283 1.36 -2.75 -0.68
C SER A 283 0.67 -1.40 -0.49
N GLY A 284 1.12 -0.34 -1.15
CA GLY A 284 0.51 0.98 -1.04
C GLY A 284 -0.98 0.99 -1.43
N LEU A 285 -1.73 1.84 -0.74
CA LEU A 285 -3.18 1.98 -0.88
C LEU A 285 -3.53 3.45 -0.88
N ASP A 286 -4.32 3.91 -1.89
CA ASP A 286 -4.85 5.25 -1.92
C ASP A 286 -6.30 5.26 -2.44
N TYR A 287 -7.02 6.36 -2.20
CA TYR A 287 -8.42 6.51 -2.60
C TYR A 287 -8.59 7.50 -3.73
N TYR A 288 -9.16 7.05 -4.84
CA TYR A 288 -9.39 7.87 -6.02
C TYR A 288 -10.84 8.38 -6.10
N ASN A 289 -11.00 9.70 -6.20
CA ASN A 289 -12.31 10.35 -6.37
C ASN A 289 -12.26 11.60 -7.26
N SER A 290 -11.41 11.59 -8.29
CA SER A 290 -11.31 12.70 -9.26
C SER A 290 -12.11 12.42 -10.54
N ASP A 291 -12.55 13.49 -11.21
CA ASP A 291 -13.20 13.42 -12.52
C ASP A 291 -12.19 13.29 -13.68
N LEU A 292 -10.88 13.36 -13.41
CA LEU A 292 -9.85 13.22 -14.46
C LEU A 292 -9.87 11.85 -15.11
N ILE A 293 -10.05 10.78 -14.30
CA ILE A 293 -10.23 9.40 -14.74
C ILE A 293 -11.58 8.92 -14.16
N PRO A 294 -12.71 9.21 -14.84
CA PRO A 294 -14.05 9.02 -14.26
C PRO A 294 -14.35 7.58 -13.86
N GLN A 295 -13.83 6.59 -14.61
CA GLN A 295 -14.03 5.16 -14.33
C GLN A 295 -13.36 4.72 -13.02
N TRP A 296 -12.41 5.51 -12.46
CA TRP A 296 -11.77 5.22 -11.17
C TRP A 296 -12.44 5.92 -9.98
N LYS A 297 -13.39 6.80 -10.22
CA LYS A 297 -14.07 7.53 -9.13
C LYS A 297 -14.67 6.59 -8.10
N ASN A 298 -14.59 6.95 -6.83
CA ASN A 298 -14.99 6.12 -5.67
C ASN A 298 -14.35 4.72 -5.69
N SER A 299 -13.03 4.68 -5.79
CA SER A 299 -12.28 3.42 -5.80
C SER A 299 -11.04 3.49 -4.91
N LEU A 300 -10.67 2.36 -4.34
CA LEU A 300 -9.35 2.15 -3.78
C LEU A 300 -8.41 1.74 -4.91
N LEU A 301 -7.21 2.32 -4.91
CA LEU A 301 -6.09 1.92 -5.76
C LEU A 301 -5.09 1.15 -4.91
N VAL A 302 -4.68 -0.04 -5.36
CA VAL A 302 -3.77 -0.93 -4.62
C VAL A 302 -2.57 -1.27 -5.49
N ALA A 303 -1.39 -0.91 -5.04
CA ALA A 303 -0.14 -1.35 -5.66
C ALA A 303 0.22 -2.77 -5.18
N THR A 304 0.74 -3.62 -6.08
CA THR A 304 1.11 -4.98 -5.72
C THR A 304 2.53 -5.32 -6.14
N LEU A 305 3.22 -6.03 -5.25
CA LEU A 305 4.63 -6.38 -5.45
C LEU A 305 4.78 -7.68 -6.24
N LYS A 306 4.06 -8.75 -5.85
CA LYS A 306 4.19 -10.08 -6.46
C LYS A 306 3.47 -10.14 -7.80
N ASP A 307 2.26 -9.60 -7.88
CA ASP A 307 1.47 -9.58 -9.12
C ASP A 307 1.88 -8.43 -10.07
N ALA A 308 2.74 -7.50 -9.61
CA ALA A 308 3.26 -6.38 -10.41
C ALA A 308 2.15 -5.60 -11.14
N THR A 309 1.05 -5.32 -10.44
CA THR A 309 -0.20 -4.76 -10.99
C THR A 309 -0.71 -3.64 -10.10
N LEU A 310 -1.30 -2.61 -10.70
CA LEU A 310 -2.14 -1.64 -10.02
C LEU A 310 -3.59 -2.11 -10.11
N TYR A 311 -4.19 -2.41 -8.96
CA TYR A 311 -5.60 -2.76 -8.86
C TYR A 311 -6.43 -1.51 -8.60
N GLN A 312 -7.55 -1.39 -9.31
CA GLN A 312 -8.62 -0.44 -9.02
C GLN A 312 -9.81 -1.23 -8.47
N LEU A 313 -10.19 -0.95 -7.24
CA LEU A 313 -11.25 -1.62 -6.50
C LEU A 313 -12.42 -0.64 -6.33
N LYS A 314 -13.46 -0.83 -7.12
CA LYS A 314 -14.66 0.02 -7.04
C LYS A 314 -15.41 -0.23 -5.74
N LEU A 315 -15.57 0.80 -4.93
CA LEU A 315 -16.38 0.72 -3.71
C LEU A 315 -17.89 0.75 -4.02
N SER A 316 -18.67 0.06 -3.21
CA SER A 316 -20.12 0.21 -3.17
C SER A 316 -20.54 1.61 -2.70
N ASP A 317 -21.79 2.01 -2.88
CA ASP A 317 -22.31 3.31 -2.42
C ASP A 317 -22.17 3.49 -0.90
N GLY A 318 -22.30 2.40 -0.12
CA GLY A 318 -22.06 2.41 1.33
C GLY A 318 -20.57 2.33 1.73
N ASN A 319 -19.67 2.17 0.77
CA ASN A 319 -18.22 2.04 0.98
C ASN A 319 -17.82 0.89 1.93
N ASN A 320 -18.63 -0.18 1.95
CA ASN A 320 -18.44 -1.35 2.82
C ASN A 320 -17.99 -2.61 2.08
N SER A 321 -18.00 -2.58 0.76
CA SER A 321 -17.66 -3.73 -0.08
C SER A 321 -17.07 -3.27 -1.42
N ILE A 322 -16.40 -4.19 -2.10
CA ILE A 322 -15.88 -4.01 -3.45
C ILE A 322 -16.89 -4.56 -4.43
N THR A 323 -17.29 -3.75 -5.42
CA THR A 323 -18.30 -4.11 -6.44
C THR A 323 -17.69 -4.50 -7.78
N ASN A 324 -16.49 -4.03 -8.08
CA ASN A 324 -15.74 -4.35 -9.29
C ASN A 324 -14.24 -4.21 -9.06
N THR A 325 -13.46 -4.96 -9.84
CA THR A 325 -12.01 -4.95 -9.81
C THR A 325 -11.45 -4.86 -11.22
N ASN A 326 -10.60 -3.87 -11.47
CA ASN A 326 -9.87 -3.73 -12.72
C ASN A 326 -8.36 -3.73 -12.47
N ARG A 327 -7.59 -4.08 -13.50
CA ARG A 327 -6.13 -4.23 -13.44
C ARG A 327 -5.46 -3.31 -14.44
N TYR A 328 -4.42 -2.61 -14.01
CA TYR A 328 -3.63 -1.68 -14.82
C TYR A 328 -2.14 -1.94 -14.63
N LEU A 329 -1.32 -1.57 -15.59
CA LEU A 329 0.15 -1.69 -15.57
C LEU A 329 0.68 -3.11 -15.37
N SER A 330 -0.15 -4.16 -15.54
CA SER A 330 0.23 -5.55 -15.23
C SER A 330 1.54 -5.96 -15.90
N GLY A 331 2.56 -6.23 -15.08
CA GLY A 331 3.90 -6.61 -15.50
C GLY A 331 4.74 -5.51 -16.19
N THR A 332 4.17 -4.34 -16.49
CA THR A 332 4.84 -3.29 -17.29
C THR A 332 6.05 -2.69 -16.58
N TYR A 333 5.94 -2.45 -15.27
CA TYR A 333 6.97 -1.78 -14.47
C TYR A 333 7.56 -2.66 -13.38
N GLY A 334 7.20 -3.95 -13.34
CA GLY A 334 7.58 -4.88 -12.26
C GLY A 334 6.82 -4.57 -10.96
N ARG A 335 7.46 -4.78 -9.83
CA ARG A 335 6.88 -4.64 -8.49
C ARG A 335 6.45 -3.19 -8.23
N LEU A 336 5.16 -2.97 -7.98
CA LEU A 336 4.61 -1.66 -7.64
C LEU A 336 4.55 -1.54 -6.11
N ARG A 337 5.09 -0.44 -5.56
CA ARG A 337 5.22 -0.29 -4.09
C ARG A 337 4.16 0.63 -3.50
N ASP A 338 3.96 1.83 -4.09
CA ASP A 338 3.11 2.83 -3.48
C ASP A 338 2.47 3.75 -4.51
N ILE A 339 1.44 4.49 -4.07
CA ILE A 339 0.58 5.32 -4.91
C ILE A 339 0.39 6.66 -4.22
N CYS A 340 0.39 7.75 -4.99
CA CYS A 340 -0.17 9.01 -4.52
C CYS A 340 -1.01 9.69 -5.61
N ILE A 341 -1.98 10.49 -5.20
CA ILE A 341 -2.91 11.20 -6.08
C ILE A 341 -2.70 12.70 -5.93
N ALA A 342 -2.42 13.37 -7.04
CA ALA A 342 -2.35 14.82 -7.06
C ALA A 342 -3.75 15.46 -7.00
N PRO A 343 -3.90 16.71 -6.54
CA PRO A 343 -5.17 17.43 -6.57
C PRO A 343 -5.79 17.58 -7.97
N SER A 344 -4.96 17.49 -9.02
CA SER A 344 -5.41 17.46 -10.41
C SER A 344 -6.09 16.15 -10.81
N GLY A 345 -6.01 15.10 -9.98
CA GLY A 345 -6.49 13.75 -10.29
C GLY A 345 -5.48 12.87 -11.01
N LYS A 346 -4.28 13.37 -11.32
CA LYS A 346 -3.17 12.53 -11.79
C LYS A 346 -2.75 11.55 -10.71
N VAL A 347 -2.43 10.32 -11.09
CA VAL A 347 -1.99 9.27 -10.18
C VAL A 347 -0.52 8.98 -10.42
N TYR A 348 0.23 8.83 -9.35
CA TYR A 348 1.64 8.45 -9.40
C TYR A 348 1.85 7.13 -8.68
N VAL A 349 2.68 6.28 -9.26
CA VAL A 349 2.99 4.95 -8.71
C VAL A 349 4.50 4.79 -8.68
N CYS A 350 5.07 4.36 -7.55
CA CYS A 350 6.49 4.01 -7.51
C CYS A 350 6.70 2.49 -7.60
N THR A 351 7.87 2.10 -8.12
CA THR A 351 8.30 0.71 -8.23
C THR A 351 9.23 0.30 -7.09
N SER A 352 9.47 -1.00 -6.92
CA SER A 352 10.40 -1.56 -5.93
C SER A 352 11.09 -2.81 -6.47
N ASN A 353 11.91 -2.62 -7.52
CA ASN A 353 12.65 -3.68 -8.22
C ASN A 353 14.12 -3.74 -7.81
N GLY A 354 14.63 -2.65 -7.23
CA GLY A 354 16.01 -2.48 -6.79
C GLY A 354 16.94 -1.82 -7.81
N GLY A 355 17.55 -0.69 -7.42
CA GLY A 355 18.63 -0.03 -8.14
C GLY A 355 18.26 0.76 -9.40
N ASN A 356 17.07 0.64 -9.93
CA ASN A 356 16.57 1.39 -11.10
C ASN A 356 15.07 1.59 -11.01
N ASP A 357 14.60 1.92 -9.82
CA ASP A 357 13.20 2.16 -9.57
C ASP A 357 12.74 3.49 -10.17
N ARG A 358 11.44 3.62 -10.32
CA ARG A 358 10.79 4.70 -11.05
C ARG A 358 9.59 5.23 -10.28
N ILE A 359 9.24 6.49 -10.59
CA ILE A 359 7.89 7.03 -10.35
C ILE A 359 7.24 7.23 -11.71
N VAL A 360 6.04 6.68 -11.87
CA VAL A 360 5.26 6.67 -13.11
C VAL A 360 3.99 7.47 -12.88
N GLU A 361 3.72 8.44 -13.75
CA GLU A 361 2.46 9.19 -13.81
C GLU A 361 1.43 8.42 -14.64
N LEU A 362 0.20 8.30 -14.15
CA LEU A 362 -0.97 7.92 -14.94
C LEU A 362 -1.89 9.12 -15.09
N ASN A 363 -2.35 9.33 -16.31
CA ASN A 363 -3.14 10.50 -16.68
C ASN A 363 -4.12 10.13 -17.79
N ARG A 364 -5.14 10.95 -17.95
CA ARG A 364 -5.98 10.90 -19.16
C ARG A 364 -5.13 11.12 -20.41
N LYS A 365 -5.37 10.32 -21.46
CA LYS A 365 -4.72 10.45 -22.78
C LYS A 365 -5.19 11.71 -23.49
#